data_01936741b9eadac0640f1dd5dd18cf0b
#
_entry.id   01936741b9eadac0640f1dd5dd18cf0b
#
_cell.length_a   1.000
_cell.length_b   1.000
_cell.length_c   1.000
_cell.angle_alpha   90.00
_cell.angle_beta   90.00
_cell.angle_gamma   90.00
#
_symmetry.space_group_name_H-M   'P 1'
#
loop_
_entity.id
_entity.type
_entity.pdbx_description
1 polymer ?
#
loop_
_entity_poly.entity_id
_entity_poly.type
_entity_poly.pdbx_seq_one_letter_code
_entity_poly.pdbx_strand_id
1 'polypeptide(L)'
;MKMFLGVLLAGVVVSTPVFAHHGNAAFDAGKRLELTGTVTEWDWANPHCWLKFDVKDQSGKVVNWVVETSNAADMVERGWSKRTFATGDQVTVTFEPVKSGQPVGRVISVLLPNGKTLGLNYVDR
;
A
#
# COMPACT_ATOMS: atom_id res chain seq x y z
N MET A 1 33.55 -33.64 -42.91
CA MET A 1 32.28 -33.44 -42.19
C MET A 1 32.56 -32.53 -41.01
N LYS A 2 32.13 -31.29 -41.10
CA LYS A 2 32.29 -30.35 -39.99
C LYS A 2 30.95 -30.30 -39.24
N MET A 3 30.95 -30.84 -38.01
CA MET A 3 29.80 -30.73 -37.09
C MET A 3 29.81 -29.36 -36.46
N PHE A 4 28.78 -28.53 -36.75
CA PHE A 4 28.52 -27.30 -36.02
C PHE A 4 27.73 -27.65 -34.77
N LEU A 5 28.36 -27.48 -33.61
CA LEU A 5 27.71 -27.61 -32.31
C LEU A 5 27.02 -26.27 -31.99
N GLY A 6 25.72 -26.21 -32.21
CA GLY A 6 24.93 -25.04 -31.81
C GLY A 6 24.71 -25.00 -30.32
N VAL A 7 25.34 -24.03 -29.65
CA VAL A 7 25.08 -23.73 -28.23
C VAL A 7 23.77 -22.98 -28.15
N LEU A 8 22.73 -23.64 -27.62
CA LEU A 8 21.45 -23.02 -27.31
C LEU A 8 21.60 -22.27 -25.98
N LEU A 9 21.74 -20.94 -26.04
CA LEU A 9 21.76 -20.09 -24.85
C LEU A 9 20.32 -19.92 -24.38
N ALA A 10 19.90 -20.68 -23.37
CA ALA A 10 18.63 -20.49 -22.71
C ALA A 10 18.70 -19.23 -21.82
N GLY A 11 18.15 -18.14 -22.32
CA GLY A 11 18.01 -16.90 -21.54
C GLY A 11 16.99 -17.10 -20.43
N VAL A 12 17.44 -17.11 -19.19
CA VAL A 12 16.55 -17.05 -18.02
C VAL A 12 15.99 -15.64 -17.93
N VAL A 13 14.72 -15.49 -18.33
CA VAL A 13 13.99 -14.23 -18.11
C VAL A 13 13.61 -14.19 -16.62
N VAL A 14 14.41 -13.46 -15.83
CA VAL A 14 14.04 -13.14 -14.45
C VAL A 14 12.96 -12.06 -14.51
N SER A 15 11.71 -12.47 -14.35
CA SER A 15 10.60 -11.53 -14.16
C SER A 15 10.71 -10.93 -12.76
N THR A 16 11.25 -9.72 -12.65
CA THR A 16 11.11 -8.92 -11.44
C THR A 16 9.63 -8.52 -11.28
N PRO A 17 9.02 -8.69 -10.09
CA PRO A 17 7.68 -8.18 -9.87
C PRO A 17 7.72 -6.65 -9.97
N VAL A 18 7.21 -6.14 -11.07
CA VAL A 18 6.97 -4.70 -11.22
C VAL A 18 5.74 -4.41 -10.38
N PHE A 19 5.92 -3.73 -9.23
CA PHE A 19 4.80 -3.12 -8.54
C PHE A 19 4.22 -2.05 -9.47
N ALA A 20 3.15 -2.42 -10.16
CA ALA A 20 2.46 -1.49 -11.04
C ALA A 20 1.87 -0.36 -10.19
N HIS A 21 2.18 0.88 -10.53
CA HIS A 21 1.48 2.05 -10.02
C HIS A 21 -0.01 1.89 -10.37
N HIS A 22 -0.84 1.76 -9.34
CA HIS A 22 -2.28 1.78 -9.54
C HIS A 22 -2.69 3.22 -9.84
N GLY A 23 -3.07 3.51 -11.11
CA GLY A 23 -3.68 4.78 -11.45
C GLY A 23 -5.05 4.94 -10.76
N ASN A 24 -5.61 6.16 -10.77
CA ASN A 24 -6.89 6.47 -10.12
C ASN A 24 -8.03 5.51 -10.52
N ALA A 25 -8.04 5.01 -11.76
CA ALA A 25 -9.05 4.07 -12.25
C ALA A 25 -9.00 2.68 -11.58
N ALA A 26 -7.90 2.32 -10.93
CA ALA A 26 -7.76 1.04 -10.24
C ALA A 26 -8.50 0.99 -8.91
N PHE A 27 -8.80 2.16 -8.31
CA PHE A 27 -9.51 2.26 -7.03
C PHE A 27 -11.02 2.32 -7.24
N ASP A 28 -11.75 1.70 -6.32
CA ASP A 28 -13.20 1.77 -6.27
C ASP A 28 -13.63 3.02 -5.48
N ALA A 29 -13.71 4.15 -6.18
CA ALA A 29 -13.95 5.46 -5.58
C ALA A 29 -15.31 5.60 -4.85
N GLY A 30 -16.26 4.71 -5.11
CA GLY A 30 -17.56 4.67 -4.43
C GLY A 30 -17.55 3.84 -3.15
N LYS A 31 -16.49 3.08 -2.90
CA LYS A 31 -16.41 2.13 -1.81
C LYS A 31 -15.40 2.61 -0.76
N ARG A 32 -15.82 2.55 0.50
CA ARG A 32 -14.96 2.83 1.65
C ARG A 32 -14.90 1.62 2.56
N LEU A 33 -13.71 1.24 2.94
CA LEU A 33 -13.47 0.26 4.00
C LEU A 33 -12.88 0.97 5.21
N GLU A 34 -13.27 0.51 6.39
CA GLU A 34 -12.68 0.92 7.66
C GLU A 34 -12.22 -0.35 8.37
N LEU A 35 -10.91 -0.50 8.51
CA LEU A 35 -10.30 -1.68 9.11
C LEU A 35 -9.36 -1.29 10.24
N THR A 36 -9.48 -2.02 11.35
CA THR A 36 -8.57 -1.89 12.50
C THR A 36 -7.53 -2.99 12.43
N GLY A 37 -6.27 -2.62 12.60
CA GLY A 37 -5.17 -3.56 12.54
C GLY A 37 -3.88 -3.05 13.14
N THR A 38 -2.83 -3.84 12.99
CA THR A 38 -1.51 -3.57 13.56
C THR A 38 -0.53 -3.19 12.48
N VAL A 39 0.13 -2.04 12.64
CA VAL A 39 1.15 -1.56 11.69
C VAL A 39 2.32 -2.54 11.64
N THR A 40 2.67 -2.97 10.44
CA THR A 40 3.84 -3.81 10.17
C THR A 40 4.97 -3.01 9.51
N GLU A 41 4.63 -2.01 8.69
CA GLU A 41 5.62 -1.18 8.01
C GLU A 41 5.04 0.19 7.66
N TRP A 42 5.83 1.24 7.86
CA TRP A 42 5.58 2.58 7.34
C TRP A 42 6.71 2.98 6.41
N ASP A 43 6.46 2.94 5.13
CA ASP A 43 7.43 3.25 4.09
C ASP A 43 7.31 4.72 3.68
N TRP A 44 8.26 5.53 4.13
CA TRP A 44 8.35 6.95 3.84
C TRP A 44 9.14 7.16 2.56
N ALA A 45 8.45 7.22 1.41
CA ALA A 45 9.06 7.20 0.10
C ALA A 45 8.35 8.12 -0.90
N ASN A 46 9.01 8.35 -2.02
CA ASN A 46 8.44 8.99 -3.21
C ASN A 46 8.36 7.96 -4.35
N PRO A 47 7.36 8.01 -5.21
CA PRO A 47 6.31 9.04 -5.32
C PRO A 47 5.15 8.90 -4.33
N HIS A 48 5.08 7.82 -3.58
CA HIS A 48 4.05 7.56 -2.56
C HIS A 48 4.65 6.98 -1.29
N CYS A 49 4.14 7.44 -0.14
CA CYS A 49 4.35 6.73 1.12
C CYS A 49 3.32 5.59 1.24
N TRP A 50 3.72 4.49 1.88
CA TRP A 50 2.90 3.27 1.99
C TRP A 50 2.77 2.83 3.44
N LEU A 51 1.55 2.57 3.86
CA LEU A 51 1.26 1.96 5.15
C LEU A 51 0.89 0.50 4.94
N LYS A 52 1.58 -0.40 5.66
CA LYS A 52 1.25 -1.82 5.71
C LYS A 52 0.78 -2.18 7.11
N PHE A 53 -0.34 -2.89 7.19
CA PHE A 53 -0.92 -3.28 8.48
C PHE A 53 -1.65 -4.63 8.37
N ASP A 54 -1.55 -5.39 9.44
CA ASP A 54 -2.19 -6.71 9.56
C ASP A 54 -3.59 -6.56 10.14
N VAL A 55 -4.55 -7.19 9.47
CA VAL A 55 -5.95 -7.25 9.88
C VAL A 55 -6.38 -8.70 10.01
N LYS A 56 -7.00 -9.07 11.12
CA LYS A 56 -7.69 -10.38 11.23
C LYS A 56 -9.04 -10.28 10.56
N ASP A 57 -9.30 -11.19 9.63
CA ASP A 57 -10.62 -11.35 9.06
C ASP A 57 -11.57 -12.09 10.02
N GLN A 58 -12.84 -12.28 9.62
CA GLN A 58 -13.84 -12.94 10.44
C GLN A 58 -13.52 -14.41 10.74
N SER A 59 -12.68 -15.05 9.92
CA SER A 59 -12.21 -16.42 10.13
C SER A 59 -11.00 -16.53 11.06
N GLY A 60 -10.44 -15.38 11.49
CA GLY A 60 -9.20 -15.29 12.26
C GLY A 60 -7.93 -15.32 11.41
N LYS A 61 -8.07 -15.35 10.08
CA LYS A 61 -6.95 -15.25 9.15
C LYS A 61 -6.41 -13.83 9.14
N VAL A 62 -5.07 -13.70 9.21
CA VAL A 62 -4.39 -12.43 9.09
C VAL A 62 -4.18 -12.08 7.61
N VAL A 63 -4.64 -10.90 7.22
CA VAL A 63 -4.41 -10.32 5.90
C VAL A 63 -3.59 -9.05 6.05
N ASN A 64 -2.44 -8.99 5.37
CA ASN A 64 -1.64 -7.76 5.33
C ASN A 64 -2.16 -6.84 4.24
N TRP A 65 -2.67 -5.69 4.67
CA TRP A 65 -3.14 -4.64 3.79
C TRP A 65 -2.03 -3.66 3.47
N VAL A 66 -1.97 -3.23 2.22
CA VAL A 66 -1.02 -2.22 1.72
C VAL A 66 -1.82 -1.04 1.18
N VAL A 67 -1.69 0.10 1.82
CA VAL A 67 -2.45 1.29 1.43
C VAL A 67 -1.51 2.44 1.08
N GLU A 68 -1.78 3.06 -0.06
CA GLU A 68 -0.97 4.20 -0.52
C GLU A 68 -1.48 5.52 0.06
N THR A 69 -0.55 6.44 0.19
CA THR A 69 -0.79 7.83 0.51
C THR A 69 -0.23 8.72 -0.60
N SER A 70 0.15 9.94 -0.29
CA SER A 70 0.79 10.85 -1.22
C SER A 70 2.33 10.82 -1.10
N ASN A 71 3.01 11.71 -1.81
CA ASN A 71 4.46 11.88 -1.69
C ASN A 71 4.85 12.48 -0.32
N ALA A 72 6.13 12.33 0.04
CA ALA A 72 6.62 12.74 1.35
C ALA A 72 6.40 14.23 1.65
N ALA A 73 6.60 15.11 0.68
CA ALA A 73 6.43 16.56 0.88
C ALA A 73 4.97 16.93 1.15
N ASP A 74 4.02 16.36 0.38
CA ASP A 74 2.59 16.57 0.58
C ASP A 74 2.13 16.01 1.94
N MET A 75 2.68 14.87 2.34
CA MET A 75 2.36 14.26 3.63
C MET A 75 2.79 15.14 4.81
N VAL A 76 3.98 15.76 4.73
CA VAL A 76 4.46 16.70 5.76
C VAL A 76 3.50 17.89 5.91
N GLU A 77 3.06 18.47 4.81
CA GLU A 77 2.09 19.59 4.84
C GLU A 77 0.77 19.22 5.50
N ARG A 78 0.40 17.94 5.44
CA ARG A 78 -0.83 17.40 6.05
C ARG A 78 -0.62 16.91 7.50
N GLY A 79 0.55 17.10 8.07
CA GLY A 79 0.85 16.74 9.45
C GLY A 79 1.38 15.33 9.66
N TRP A 80 1.75 14.63 8.59
CA TRP A 80 2.37 13.31 8.65
C TRP A 80 3.89 13.43 8.65
N SER A 81 4.58 12.41 9.15
CA SER A 81 6.05 12.33 9.14
C SER A 81 6.53 10.89 9.06
N LYS A 82 7.83 10.69 8.92
CA LYS A 82 8.45 9.37 9.06
C LYS A 82 8.11 8.68 10.38
N ARG A 83 7.80 9.45 11.42
CA ARG A 83 7.53 8.99 12.79
C ARG A 83 6.04 8.88 13.10
N THR A 84 5.18 9.08 12.12
CA THR A 84 3.72 8.98 12.33
C THR A 84 3.34 7.60 12.85
N PHE A 85 3.97 6.55 12.37
CA PHE A 85 3.72 5.18 12.80
C PHE A 85 4.99 4.50 13.29
N ALA A 86 4.80 3.64 14.29
CA ALA A 86 5.77 2.63 14.70
C ALA A 86 5.18 1.25 14.43
N THR A 87 6.04 0.29 14.08
CA THR A 87 5.63 -1.13 13.97
C THR A 87 5.02 -1.59 15.30
N GLY A 88 3.85 -2.22 15.22
CA GLY A 88 3.09 -2.63 16.39
C GLY A 88 1.97 -1.69 16.81
N ASP A 89 1.91 -0.48 16.24
CA ASP A 89 0.81 0.46 16.52
C ASP A 89 -0.54 -0.13 16.08
N GLN A 90 -1.55 0.04 16.94
CA GLN A 90 -2.94 -0.24 16.59
C GLN A 90 -3.54 0.99 15.90
N VAL A 91 -4.06 0.80 14.71
CA VAL A 91 -4.64 1.87 13.90
C VAL A 91 -5.98 1.45 13.32
N THR A 92 -6.84 2.43 13.06
CA THR A 92 -8.04 2.24 12.24
C THR A 92 -7.89 3.04 10.97
N VAL A 93 -7.84 2.35 9.84
CA VAL A 93 -7.59 2.94 8.52
C VAL A 93 -8.88 2.97 7.72
N THR A 94 -9.26 4.16 7.28
CA THR A 94 -10.34 4.36 6.31
C THR A 94 -9.72 4.58 4.93
N PHE A 95 -10.12 3.78 3.95
CA PHE A 95 -9.49 3.79 2.63
C PHE A 95 -10.45 3.31 1.53
N GLU A 96 -10.12 3.66 0.29
CA GLU A 96 -10.77 3.13 -0.90
C GLU A 96 -10.00 1.91 -1.38
N PRO A 97 -10.62 0.72 -1.47
CA PRO A 97 -9.95 -0.48 -1.97
C PRO A 97 -9.76 -0.44 -3.48
N VAL A 98 -8.82 -1.24 -4.00
CA VAL A 98 -8.74 -1.51 -5.44
C VAL A 98 -9.90 -2.40 -5.88
N LYS A 99 -10.33 -2.22 -7.13
CA LYS A 99 -11.45 -2.98 -7.73
C LYS A 99 -11.16 -4.47 -7.88
N SER A 100 -9.89 -4.85 -7.96
CA SER A 100 -9.46 -6.24 -8.18
C SER A 100 -9.72 -7.19 -7.00
N GLY A 101 -10.03 -6.67 -5.82
CA GLY A 101 -10.20 -7.45 -4.60
C GLY A 101 -8.90 -7.81 -3.88
N GLN A 102 -7.75 -7.37 -4.38
CA GLN A 102 -6.48 -7.50 -3.67
C GLN A 102 -6.49 -6.65 -2.39
N PRO A 103 -5.71 -7.00 -1.33
CA PRO A 103 -5.63 -6.24 -0.09
C PRO A 103 -4.78 -4.97 -0.26
N VAL A 104 -5.21 -4.11 -1.15
CA VAL A 104 -4.57 -2.86 -1.54
C VAL A 104 -5.62 -1.76 -1.59
N GLY A 105 -5.25 -0.56 -1.18
CA GLY A 105 -6.13 0.59 -1.24
C GLY A 105 -5.38 1.92 -1.19
N ARG A 106 -6.13 3.01 -1.15
CA ARG A 106 -5.57 4.35 -0.89
C ARG A 106 -6.24 4.98 0.32
N VAL A 107 -5.43 5.59 1.17
CA VAL A 107 -5.87 6.13 2.46
C VAL A 107 -6.75 7.35 2.28
N ILE A 108 -7.84 7.38 3.05
CA ILE A 108 -8.65 8.58 3.29
C ILE A 108 -8.27 9.20 4.63
N SER A 109 -8.22 8.39 5.69
CA SER A 109 -7.84 8.83 7.03
C SER A 109 -7.33 7.67 7.87
N VAL A 110 -6.57 7.98 8.91
CA VAL A 110 -6.10 7.01 9.91
C VAL A 110 -6.32 7.55 11.30
N LEU A 111 -6.97 6.75 12.15
CA LEU A 111 -7.04 6.97 13.59
C LEU A 111 -5.80 6.36 14.24
N LEU A 112 -5.00 7.21 14.89
CA LEU A 112 -3.77 6.85 15.59
C LEU A 112 -4.04 6.31 16.99
N PRO A 113 -3.06 5.62 17.62
CA PRO A 113 -3.21 5.09 18.98
C PRO A 113 -3.53 6.17 20.04
N ASN A 114 -3.07 7.41 19.81
CA ASN A 114 -3.33 8.54 20.72
C ASN A 114 -4.72 9.18 20.54
N GLY A 115 -5.57 8.63 19.67
CA GLY A 115 -6.91 9.15 19.37
C GLY A 115 -6.95 10.28 18.33
N LYS A 116 -5.81 10.73 17.83
CA LYS A 116 -5.74 11.73 16.76
C LYS A 116 -6.03 11.08 15.40
N THR A 117 -6.79 11.78 14.57
CA THR A 117 -7.04 11.38 13.18
C THR A 117 -6.22 12.23 12.22
N LEU A 118 -5.50 11.57 11.31
CA LEU A 118 -4.82 12.21 10.19
C LEU A 118 -5.57 11.88 8.90
N GLY A 119 -5.76 12.86 8.04
CA GLY A 119 -6.52 12.74 6.81
C GLY A 119 -5.72 13.02 5.55
N LEU A 120 -6.23 12.51 4.43
CA LEU A 120 -5.81 12.80 3.08
C LEU A 120 -7.06 13.17 2.29
N ASN A 121 -7.26 14.47 2.05
CA ASN A 121 -8.39 14.92 1.25
C ASN A 121 -8.03 14.79 -0.23
N TYR A 122 -8.55 13.76 -0.87
CA TYR A 122 -8.47 13.60 -2.33
C TYR A 122 -9.61 14.31 -3.07
N VAL A 123 -10.29 15.25 -2.39
CA VAL A 123 -11.59 15.77 -2.82
C VAL A 123 -11.51 16.64 -4.07
N ASP A 124 -10.32 17.07 -4.51
CA ASP A 124 -10.19 18.00 -5.65
C ASP A 124 -9.00 17.68 -6.56
N ARG A 125 -9.00 16.48 -7.17
CA ARG A 125 -8.06 16.21 -8.26
C ARG A 125 -8.73 15.58 -9.47
#